data_4823d1b3abb0a13f8cb4359cba398828
#
_entry.id   4823d1b3abb0a13f8cb4359cba398828
#
_cell.length_a   1.000
_cell.length_b   1.000
_cell.length_c   1.000
_cell.angle_alpha   90.00
_cell.angle_beta   90.00
_cell.angle_gamma   90.00
#
_symmetry.space_group_name_H-M   'P 1'
#
loop_
_entity.id
_entity.type
_entity.pdbx_description
1 polymer ?
#
loop_
_entity_poly.entity_id
_entity_poly.type
_entity_poly.pdbx_seq_one_letter_code
_entity_poly.pdbx_strand_id
1 'polypeptide(L)'
;GVFATANFGSDPEGNFEALDARRPNQPHFCMEYWCGWFDHWGEKPHKRDAEDIVAPLKRMQERGEHFNIYMFHGGTNFGFMNGANYSDTYQPTVTSYDYGAFLTENGEYTEQYRLLKNELSRYREDPDLPCKPIPLRSYGEIRLTESARLFDNLERISALTEDTVPRSFEELRHPYGFVLYRTKVAADTTAERLKLNKVRDHVWVYADGKPLG
;
A
#
# COMPACT_ATOMS: atom_id res chain seq x y z
N GLY A 1 23.60 22.52 -0.03
CA GLY A 1 23.22 21.48 0.91
C GLY A 1 21.85 20.94 0.59
N VAL A 2 21.51 19.77 1.08
CA VAL A 2 20.16 19.18 0.96
C VAL A 2 19.33 19.63 2.14
N PHE A 3 18.10 20.09 1.90
CA PHE A 3 17.11 20.38 2.93
C PHE A 3 16.65 19.06 3.54
N ALA A 4 16.73 18.93 4.86
CA ALA A 4 16.30 17.73 5.57
C ALA A 4 14.89 17.92 6.14
N THR A 5 14.11 16.84 6.13
CA THR A 5 12.75 16.78 6.67
C THR A 5 12.63 15.63 7.66
N ALA A 6 11.58 15.64 8.48
CA ALA A 6 11.19 14.51 9.32
C ALA A 6 9.88 13.91 8.80
N ASN A 7 9.66 12.60 9.02
CA ASN A 7 8.42 11.91 8.69
C ASN A 7 7.90 11.24 9.97
N PHE A 8 6.66 11.51 10.33
CA PHE A 8 6.04 10.98 11.55
C PHE A 8 4.52 11.13 11.53
N GLY A 9 3.82 10.41 12.41
CA GLY A 9 2.35 10.52 12.59
C GLY A 9 1.93 11.05 13.97
N SER A 10 2.91 11.35 14.85
CA SER A 10 2.69 11.86 16.22
C SER A 10 3.95 12.52 16.75
N ASP A 11 3.87 13.13 17.93
CA ASP A 11 5.01 13.75 18.64
C ASP A 11 5.87 14.67 17.76
N PRO A 12 5.31 15.74 17.20
CA PRO A 12 6.07 16.66 16.35
C PRO A 12 7.24 17.31 17.11
N GLU A 13 7.09 17.56 18.40
CA GLU A 13 8.11 18.14 19.26
C GLU A 13 9.38 17.29 19.28
N GLY A 14 9.27 16.03 19.72
CA GLY A 14 10.41 15.11 19.79
C GLY A 14 11.03 14.80 18.44
N ASN A 15 10.21 14.69 17.38
CA ASN A 15 10.72 14.45 16.03
C ASN A 15 11.53 15.63 15.47
N PHE A 16 11.07 16.86 15.69
CA PHE A 16 11.82 18.05 15.25
C PHE A 16 13.04 18.33 16.12
N GLU A 17 12.99 18.04 17.42
CA GLU A 17 14.19 18.09 18.27
C GLU A 17 15.27 17.10 17.77
N ALA A 18 14.87 15.89 17.40
CA ALA A 18 15.78 14.91 16.81
C ALA A 18 16.33 15.34 15.43
N LEU A 19 15.53 16.07 14.64
CA LEU A 19 15.99 16.68 13.39
C LEU A 19 17.02 17.77 13.65
N ASP A 20 16.77 18.69 14.59
CA ASP A 20 17.66 19.79 14.94
C ASP A 20 19.01 19.32 15.48
N ALA A 21 19.02 18.24 16.23
CA ALA A 21 20.27 17.62 16.70
C ALA A 21 21.19 17.17 15.55
N ARG A 22 20.63 16.90 14.38
CA ARG A 22 21.36 16.47 13.18
C ARG A 22 21.56 17.57 12.14
N ARG A 23 20.61 18.49 12.06
CA ARG A 23 20.53 19.56 11.05
C ARG A 23 19.97 20.84 11.66
N PRO A 24 20.76 21.55 12.48
CA PRO A 24 20.33 22.77 13.14
C PRO A 24 20.10 23.92 12.13
N ASN A 25 19.31 24.91 12.56
CA ASN A 25 19.09 26.16 11.85
C ASN A 25 18.42 26.01 10.48
N GLN A 26 17.46 25.10 10.35
CA GLN A 26 16.62 24.99 9.16
C GLN A 26 15.13 25.00 9.55
N PRO A 27 14.24 25.33 8.62
CA PRO A 27 12.80 25.24 8.89
C PRO A 27 12.38 23.80 9.22
N HIS A 28 11.47 23.64 10.15
CA HIS A 28 10.84 22.36 10.45
C HIS A 28 9.82 22.00 9.37
N PHE A 29 9.99 20.84 8.76
CA PHE A 29 9.08 20.32 7.75
C PHE A 29 8.87 18.81 7.93
N CYS A 30 7.61 18.44 8.18
CA CYS A 30 7.17 17.06 8.13
C CYS A 30 6.72 16.74 6.69
N MET A 31 7.53 16.03 5.91
CA MET A 31 7.23 15.75 4.51
C MET A 31 6.18 14.65 4.35
N GLU A 32 6.10 13.73 5.28
CA GLU A 32 5.03 12.75 5.38
C GLU A 32 4.47 12.74 6.80
N TYR A 33 3.38 13.46 7.02
CA TYR A 33 2.60 13.31 8.23
C TYR A 33 1.64 12.14 8.08
N TRP A 34 1.91 11.05 8.79
CA TRP A 34 1.14 9.83 8.70
C TRP A 34 -0.16 9.93 9.50
N CYS A 35 -1.28 10.11 8.81
CA CYS A 35 -2.61 10.16 9.45
C CYS A 35 -3.14 8.78 9.84
N GLY A 36 -2.63 7.71 9.23
CA GLY A 36 -3.03 6.33 9.48
C GLY A 36 -1.99 5.34 8.97
N TRP A 37 -2.45 4.21 8.48
CA TRP A 37 -1.63 3.18 7.85
C TRP A 37 -2.46 2.34 6.88
N PHE A 38 -1.81 1.71 5.92
CA PHE A 38 -2.45 0.75 5.02
C PHE A 38 -2.67 -0.59 5.73
N ASP A 39 -3.62 -1.37 5.22
CA ASP A 39 -4.03 -2.63 5.82
C ASP A 39 -3.48 -3.84 5.06
N HIS A 40 -3.23 -4.93 5.78
CA HIS A 40 -2.86 -6.21 5.23
C HIS A 40 -4.00 -7.23 5.33
N TRP A 41 -3.97 -8.22 4.47
CA TRP A 41 -4.89 -9.36 4.54
C TRP A 41 -4.78 -10.11 5.85
N GLY A 42 -5.94 -10.35 6.49
CA GLY A 42 -6.01 -11.10 7.75
C GLY A 42 -5.72 -10.29 9.02
N GLU A 43 -5.37 -9.02 8.90
CA GLU A 43 -5.15 -8.12 10.02
C GLU A 43 -6.39 -7.25 10.31
N LYS A 44 -6.44 -6.69 11.51
CA LYS A 44 -7.47 -5.69 11.82
C LYS A 44 -7.14 -4.38 11.11
N PRO A 45 -8.13 -3.71 10.51
CA PRO A 45 -7.92 -2.41 9.90
C PRO A 45 -7.36 -1.38 10.88
N HIS A 46 -6.37 -0.62 10.45
CA HIS A 46 -5.82 0.48 11.22
C HIS A 46 -6.83 1.61 11.32
N LYS A 47 -7.07 2.06 12.56
CA LYS A 47 -7.96 3.20 12.82
C LYS A 47 -7.34 4.10 13.88
N ARG A 48 -7.49 5.41 13.68
CA ARG A 48 -7.12 6.43 14.64
C ARG A 48 -8.28 7.40 14.81
N ASP A 49 -8.42 7.96 15.99
CA ASP A 49 -9.42 9.01 16.23
C ASP A 49 -9.03 10.30 15.50
N ALA A 50 -10.03 11.00 14.99
CA ALA A 50 -9.81 12.21 14.17
C ALA A 50 -9.09 13.31 14.97
N GLU A 51 -9.38 13.44 16.24
CA GLU A 51 -8.71 14.39 17.14
C GLU A 51 -7.24 14.07 17.33
N ASP A 52 -6.89 12.76 17.49
CA ASP A 52 -5.50 12.31 17.60
C ASP A 52 -4.68 12.55 16.33
N ILE A 53 -5.35 12.56 15.18
CA ILE A 53 -4.73 12.90 13.89
C ILE A 53 -4.52 14.41 13.76
N VAL A 54 -5.48 15.22 14.17
CA VAL A 54 -5.47 16.66 13.91
C VAL A 54 -4.68 17.44 15.00
N ALA A 55 -4.66 17.00 16.23
CA ALA A 55 -3.99 17.71 17.32
C ALA A 55 -2.48 17.97 17.07
N PRO A 56 -1.67 17.04 16.56
CA PRO A 56 -0.28 17.32 16.20
C PRO A 56 -0.14 18.35 15.07
N LEU A 57 -1.03 18.31 14.05
CA LEU A 57 -1.04 19.27 12.94
C LEU A 57 -1.33 20.69 13.44
N LYS A 58 -2.27 20.81 14.37
CA LYS A 58 -2.57 22.08 15.03
C LYS A 58 -1.34 22.64 15.77
N ARG A 59 -0.66 21.81 16.59
CA ARG A 59 0.56 22.25 17.30
C ARG A 59 1.67 22.67 16.34
N MET A 60 1.87 21.97 15.25
CA MET A 60 2.82 22.37 14.20
C MET A 60 2.45 23.72 13.60
N GLN A 61 1.18 23.91 13.26
CA GLN A 61 0.69 25.19 12.71
C GLN A 61 0.89 26.35 13.68
N GLU A 62 0.59 26.17 14.97
CA GLU A 62 0.76 27.20 16.01
C GLU A 62 2.24 27.60 16.19
N ARG A 63 3.18 26.71 15.89
CA ARG A 63 4.63 26.96 15.97
C ARG A 63 5.25 27.43 14.65
N GLY A 64 4.44 27.58 13.59
CA GLY A 64 4.93 27.96 12.26
C GLY A 64 5.74 26.85 11.56
N GLU A 65 5.53 25.62 11.92
CA GLU A 65 6.14 24.45 11.31
C GLU A 65 5.32 24.00 10.10
N HIS A 66 5.94 23.30 9.18
CA HIS A 66 5.34 22.90 7.92
C HIS A 66 5.05 21.39 7.90
N PHE A 67 3.98 21.02 7.21
CA PHE A 67 3.63 19.61 7.02
C PHE A 67 3.02 19.35 5.64
N ASN A 68 3.21 18.15 5.18
CA ASN A 68 2.54 17.54 4.03
C ASN A 68 1.86 16.26 4.51
N ILE A 69 0.58 16.10 4.22
CA ILE A 69 -0.21 14.98 4.73
C ILE A 69 -0.01 13.75 3.85
N TYR A 70 0.33 12.64 4.48
CA TYR A 70 0.39 11.32 3.86
C TYR A 70 -0.54 10.35 4.61
N MET A 71 -1.76 10.01 4.11
CA MET A 71 -2.31 10.40 2.80
C MET A 71 -3.45 11.40 2.99
N PHE A 72 -3.52 12.41 2.15
CA PHE A 72 -4.72 13.26 2.09
C PHE A 72 -5.89 12.52 1.46
N HIS A 73 -5.60 11.74 0.41
CA HIS A 73 -6.49 10.76 -0.20
C HIS A 73 -5.66 9.51 -0.52
N GLY A 74 -6.03 8.37 0.05
CA GLY A 74 -5.29 7.13 -0.13
C GLY A 74 -5.60 6.43 -1.46
N GLY A 75 -6.86 6.30 -1.79
CA GLY A 75 -7.33 5.70 -3.03
C GLY A 75 -7.44 4.18 -2.99
N THR A 76 -7.43 3.57 -4.16
CA THR A 76 -7.68 2.14 -4.36
C THR A 76 -6.57 1.51 -5.20
N ASN A 77 -6.01 0.41 -4.74
CA ASN A 77 -5.10 -0.42 -5.53
C ASN A 77 -5.91 -1.38 -6.41
N PHE A 78 -5.78 -1.27 -7.72
CA PHE A 78 -6.53 -2.10 -8.65
C PHE A 78 -5.75 -3.37 -9.06
N GLY A 79 -6.48 -4.50 -9.15
CA GLY A 79 -5.93 -5.77 -9.62
C GLY A 79 -4.72 -6.22 -8.79
N PHE A 80 -3.58 -6.38 -9.42
CA PHE A 80 -2.32 -6.80 -8.79
C PHE A 80 -1.33 -5.65 -8.57
N MET A 81 -1.83 -4.42 -8.47
CA MET A 81 -0.98 -3.22 -8.30
C MET A 81 -0.64 -2.90 -6.84
N ASN A 82 -1.33 -3.51 -5.89
CA ASN A 82 -1.00 -3.38 -4.49
C ASN A 82 0.32 -4.09 -4.15
N GLY A 83 1.02 -3.55 -3.17
CA GLY A 83 2.29 -4.09 -2.70
C GLY A 83 2.12 -5.11 -1.58
N ALA A 84 3.24 -5.42 -0.95
CA ALA A 84 3.33 -6.25 0.24
C ALA A 84 4.48 -5.78 1.12
N ASN A 85 4.38 -6.05 2.42
CA ASN A 85 5.49 -5.96 3.34
C ASN A 85 6.00 -7.36 3.69
N TYR A 86 7.19 -7.39 4.26
CA TYR A 86 7.77 -8.59 4.83
C TYR A 86 8.48 -8.23 6.13
N SER A 87 8.00 -8.74 7.24
CA SER A 87 8.69 -8.70 8.53
C SER A 87 9.15 -10.08 8.91
N ASP A 88 8.45 -11.00 9.35
CA ASP A 88 8.79 -12.43 9.49
C ASP A 88 8.02 -13.28 8.48
N THR A 89 6.92 -12.75 7.99
CA THR A 89 6.04 -13.38 7.01
C THR A 89 5.68 -12.42 5.90
N TYR A 90 5.22 -12.94 4.78
CA TYR A 90 4.66 -12.16 3.69
C TYR A 90 3.33 -11.53 4.10
N GLN A 91 3.22 -10.21 3.96
CA GLN A 91 2.08 -9.40 4.39
C GLN A 91 1.51 -8.64 3.18
N PRO A 92 0.63 -9.26 2.39
CA PRO A 92 0.03 -8.61 1.23
C PRO A 92 -0.95 -7.52 1.67
N THR A 93 -0.87 -6.35 1.05
CA THR A 93 -1.81 -5.26 1.29
C THR A 93 -3.17 -5.56 0.67
N VAL A 94 -4.24 -5.00 1.23
CA VAL A 94 -5.59 -5.12 0.68
C VAL A 94 -5.79 -4.16 -0.50
N THR A 95 -6.87 -4.34 -1.24
CA THR A 95 -7.23 -3.47 -2.39
C THR A 95 -7.44 -2.02 -1.97
N SER A 96 -8.12 -1.79 -0.84
CA SER A 96 -8.31 -0.43 -0.31
C SER A 96 -6.99 0.15 0.19
N TYR A 97 -6.68 1.36 -0.25
CA TYR A 97 -5.62 2.17 0.35
C TYR A 97 -6.26 3.37 1.08
N ASP A 98 -7.34 3.10 1.82
CA ASP A 98 -8.05 4.14 2.59
C ASP A 98 -7.11 4.88 3.56
N TYR A 99 -6.23 4.15 4.22
CA TYR A 99 -5.14 4.69 5.06
C TYR A 99 -5.61 5.48 6.29
N GLY A 100 -6.91 5.63 6.53
CA GLY A 100 -7.45 6.61 7.45
C GLY A 100 -7.22 8.04 6.96
N ALA A 101 -7.29 8.24 5.65
CA ALA A 101 -6.99 9.50 4.97
C ALA A 101 -8.03 10.59 5.27
N PHE A 102 -7.73 11.84 4.86
CA PHE A 102 -8.62 12.98 5.04
C PHE A 102 -9.83 12.94 4.10
N LEU A 103 -9.70 12.24 2.96
CA LEU A 103 -10.81 11.92 2.07
C LEU A 103 -11.01 10.41 2.03
N THR A 104 -12.25 9.96 1.95
CA THR A 104 -12.57 8.57 1.67
C THR A 104 -12.18 8.17 0.24
N GLU A 105 -12.15 6.88 -0.08
CA GLU A 105 -11.82 6.41 -1.45
C GLU A 105 -12.71 7.02 -2.53
N ASN A 106 -13.99 7.28 -2.23
CA ASN A 106 -14.91 7.93 -3.18
C ASN A 106 -14.93 9.46 -3.09
N GLY A 107 -14.05 10.07 -2.27
CA GLY A 107 -13.85 11.51 -2.18
C GLY A 107 -14.75 12.26 -1.20
N GLU A 108 -15.39 11.59 -0.25
CA GLU A 108 -16.15 12.24 0.82
C GLU A 108 -15.21 12.86 1.87
N TYR A 109 -15.64 13.96 2.45
CA TYR A 109 -14.94 14.60 3.57
C TYR A 109 -15.11 13.78 4.84
N THR A 110 -13.99 13.38 5.43
CA THR A 110 -13.96 12.68 6.72
C THR A 110 -14.10 13.64 7.89
N GLU A 111 -14.17 13.11 9.11
CA GLU A 111 -14.18 13.93 10.32
C GLU A 111 -12.87 14.70 10.51
N GLN A 112 -11.71 14.02 10.34
CA GLN A 112 -10.40 14.67 10.42
C GLN A 112 -10.22 15.78 9.38
N TYR A 113 -10.82 15.64 8.18
CA TYR A 113 -10.85 16.73 7.20
C TYR A 113 -11.57 17.95 7.75
N ARG A 114 -12.77 17.77 8.32
CA ARG A 114 -13.57 18.87 8.86
C ARG A 114 -12.89 19.56 10.04
N LEU A 115 -12.29 18.77 10.94
CA LEU A 115 -11.55 19.30 12.09
C LEU A 115 -10.33 20.12 11.62
N LEU A 116 -9.52 19.59 10.73
CA LEU A 116 -8.35 20.30 10.20
C LEU A 116 -8.76 21.56 9.42
N LYS A 117 -9.80 21.50 8.60
CA LYS A 117 -10.33 22.67 7.88
C LYS A 117 -10.72 23.77 8.85
N ASN A 118 -11.42 23.44 9.94
CA ASN A 118 -11.80 24.41 10.96
C ASN A 118 -10.59 25.04 11.66
N GLU A 119 -9.53 24.27 11.92
CA GLU A 119 -8.30 24.82 12.50
C GLU A 119 -7.57 25.74 11.52
N LEU A 120 -7.40 25.34 10.26
CA LEU A 120 -6.70 26.12 9.25
C LEU A 120 -7.45 27.42 8.85
N SER A 121 -8.79 27.42 8.91
CA SER A 121 -9.59 28.59 8.59
C SER A 121 -9.39 29.77 9.57
N ARG A 122 -8.74 29.54 10.72
CA ARG A 122 -8.31 30.60 11.65
C ARG A 122 -7.14 31.42 11.11
N TYR A 123 -6.39 30.89 10.17
CA TYR A 123 -5.17 31.50 9.63
C TYR A 123 -5.35 32.01 8.20
N ARG A 124 -6.35 31.50 7.50
CA ARG A 124 -6.62 31.89 6.12
C ARG A 124 -8.10 31.67 5.78
N GLU A 125 -8.67 32.58 5.03
CA GLU A 125 -9.97 32.36 4.40
C GLU A 125 -9.85 31.19 3.41
N ASP A 126 -10.74 30.21 3.54
CA ASP A 126 -10.82 29.07 2.66
C ASP A 126 -12.18 29.06 1.96
N PRO A 127 -12.23 29.02 0.63
CA PRO A 127 -13.49 28.92 -0.09
C PRO A 127 -14.18 27.61 0.27
N ASP A 128 -15.46 27.67 0.59
CA ASP A 128 -16.25 26.49 0.87
C ASP A 128 -16.55 25.74 -0.44
N LEU A 129 -15.69 24.79 -0.78
CA LEU A 129 -15.87 23.96 -1.96
C LEU A 129 -16.84 22.81 -1.68
N PRO A 130 -17.87 22.62 -2.51
CA PRO A 130 -18.80 21.53 -2.32
C PRO A 130 -18.12 20.19 -2.52
N CYS A 131 -18.34 19.26 -1.58
CA CYS A 131 -17.95 17.87 -1.76
C CYS A 131 -18.76 17.23 -2.89
N LYS A 132 -18.08 16.61 -3.85
CA LYS A 132 -18.68 15.90 -4.97
C LYS A 132 -18.14 14.47 -5.03
N PRO A 133 -18.53 13.60 -4.09
CA PRO A 133 -18.00 12.24 -4.05
C PRO A 133 -18.47 11.43 -5.26
N ILE A 134 -17.68 10.45 -5.64
CA ILE A 134 -18.07 9.44 -6.63
C ILE A 134 -19.21 8.61 -6.01
N PRO A 135 -20.35 8.44 -6.69
CA PRO A 135 -21.48 7.73 -6.11
C PRO A 135 -21.15 6.24 -5.91
N LEU A 136 -21.45 5.75 -4.72
CA LEU A 136 -21.37 4.33 -4.41
C LEU A 136 -22.64 3.60 -4.88
N ARG A 137 -22.45 2.36 -5.34
CA ARG A 137 -23.55 1.53 -5.82
C ARG A 137 -23.45 0.12 -5.22
N SER A 138 -24.55 -0.38 -4.67
CA SER A 138 -24.68 -1.79 -4.27
C SER A 138 -25.25 -2.60 -5.43
N TYR A 139 -24.62 -3.72 -5.76
CA TYR A 139 -25.08 -4.65 -6.78
C TYR A 139 -25.90 -5.82 -6.22
N GLY A 140 -26.08 -5.86 -4.89
CA GLY A 140 -26.78 -6.94 -4.21
C GLY A 140 -26.01 -8.26 -4.25
N GLU A 141 -26.75 -9.37 -4.19
CA GLU A 141 -26.19 -10.72 -4.24
C GLU A 141 -25.95 -11.14 -5.69
N ILE A 142 -24.70 -11.53 -6.00
CA ILE A 142 -24.30 -11.99 -7.32
C ILE A 142 -23.99 -13.48 -7.23
N ARG A 143 -24.74 -14.30 -7.99
CA ARG A 143 -24.48 -15.73 -8.11
C ARG A 143 -23.50 -16.00 -9.25
N LEU A 144 -22.32 -16.54 -8.90
CA LEU A 144 -21.36 -17.02 -9.90
C LEU A 144 -21.85 -18.36 -10.46
N THR A 145 -22.05 -18.42 -11.78
CA THR A 145 -22.59 -19.58 -12.48
C THR A 145 -21.59 -20.32 -13.34
N GLU A 146 -20.41 -19.74 -13.57
CA GLU A 146 -19.36 -20.29 -14.42
C GLU A 146 -18.03 -20.33 -13.67
N SER A 147 -17.21 -21.33 -13.97
CA SER A 147 -15.85 -21.46 -13.46
C SER A 147 -14.95 -22.11 -14.49
N ALA A 148 -13.67 -21.76 -14.47
CA ALA A 148 -12.64 -22.39 -15.29
C ALA A 148 -11.40 -22.62 -14.43
N ARG A 149 -10.79 -23.80 -14.57
CA ARG A 149 -9.53 -24.08 -13.85
C ARG A 149 -8.38 -23.37 -14.53
N LEU A 150 -7.54 -22.74 -13.74
CA LEU A 150 -6.41 -21.94 -14.24
C LEU A 150 -5.47 -22.79 -15.12
N PHE A 151 -5.01 -23.92 -14.63
CA PHE A 151 -4.03 -24.77 -15.34
C PHE A 151 -4.57 -25.40 -16.63
N ASP A 152 -5.88 -25.60 -16.74
CA ASP A 152 -6.52 -26.14 -17.95
C ASP A 152 -6.66 -25.08 -19.06
N ASN A 153 -6.40 -23.81 -18.74
CA ASN A 153 -6.58 -22.68 -19.64
C ASN A 153 -5.30 -21.89 -19.94
N LEU A 154 -4.13 -22.37 -19.53
CA LEU A 154 -2.87 -21.63 -19.65
C LEU A 154 -2.58 -21.16 -21.07
N GLU A 155 -2.75 -22.00 -22.09
CA GLU A 155 -2.51 -21.64 -23.49
C GLU A 155 -3.45 -20.56 -24.04
N ARG A 156 -4.59 -20.34 -23.36
CA ARG A 156 -5.57 -19.31 -23.74
C ARG A 156 -5.32 -17.96 -23.10
N ILE A 157 -4.61 -17.94 -21.94
CA ILE A 157 -4.39 -16.73 -21.14
C ILE A 157 -2.95 -16.24 -21.13
N SER A 158 -2.02 -17.06 -21.59
CA SER A 158 -0.60 -16.74 -21.59
C SER A 158 0.12 -17.32 -22.81
N ALA A 159 1.14 -16.59 -23.28
CA ALA A 159 2.08 -17.09 -24.28
C ALA A 159 3.21 -17.88 -23.60
N LEU A 160 3.56 -19.03 -24.15
CA LEU A 160 4.72 -19.81 -23.69
C LEU A 160 6.02 -19.14 -24.18
N THR A 161 6.97 -18.98 -23.27
CA THR A 161 8.36 -18.63 -23.59
C THR A 161 9.27 -19.73 -23.06
N GLU A 162 10.16 -20.23 -23.89
CA GLU A 162 11.12 -21.25 -23.50
C GLU A 162 12.49 -20.63 -23.24
N ASP A 163 13.13 -21.04 -22.15
CA ASP A 163 14.50 -20.66 -21.83
C ASP A 163 15.21 -21.77 -21.06
N THR A 164 16.53 -21.67 -20.99
CA THR A 164 17.37 -22.62 -20.23
C THR A 164 17.38 -22.36 -18.73
N VAL A 165 16.99 -21.17 -18.31
CA VAL A 165 16.92 -20.74 -16.90
C VAL A 165 15.63 -19.94 -16.65
N PRO A 166 15.07 -19.98 -15.45
CA PRO A 166 13.94 -19.14 -15.09
C PRO A 166 14.34 -17.67 -15.16
N ARG A 167 13.57 -16.85 -15.88
CA ARG A 167 13.75 -15.40 -15.95
C ARG A 167 13.01 -14.71 -14.84
N SER A 168 13.52 -13.58 -14.36
CA SER A 168 12.80 -12.74 -13.39
C SER A 168 11.60 -12.02 -14.04
N PHE A 169 10.73 -11.45 -13.19
CA PHE A 169 9.60 -10.64 -13.66
C PHE A 169 10.06 -9.45 -14.50
N GLU A 170 11.17 -8.81 -14.11
CA GLU A 170 11.77 -7.68 -14.82
C GLU A 170 12.26 -8.09 -16.22
N GLU A 171 12.95 -9.24 -16.33
CA GLU A 171 13.43 -9.78 -17.60
C GLU A 171 12.27 -10.17 -18.54
N LEU A 172 11.16 -10.64 -17.95
CA LEU A 172 9.92 -10.92 -18.69
C LEU A 172 9.10 -9.66 -18.99
N ARG A 173 9.50 -8.49 -18.47
CA ARG A 173 8.75 -7.23 -18.53
C ARG A 173 7.31 -7.37 -17.99
N HIS A 174 7.16 -8.17 -16.95
CA HIS A 174 5.90 -8.46 -16.28
C HIS A 174 5.88 -7.84 -14.89
N PRO A 175 5.44 -6.58 -14.74
CA PRO A 175 5.66 -5.80 -13.51
C PRO A 175 4.79 -6.22 -12.33
N TYR A 176 3.72 -6.96 -12.57
CA TYR A 176 2.79 -7.44 -11.52
C TYR A 176 1.95 -8.62 -12.03
N GLY A 177 1.35 -9.38 -11.12
CA GLY A 177 0.53 -10.55 -11.43
C GLY A 177 1.25 -11.86 -11.14
N PHE A 178 1.06 -12.85 -12.00
CA PHE A 178 1.60 -14.20 -11.82
C PHE A 178 2.52 -14.60 -12.97
N VAL A 179 3.57 -15.35 -12.63
CA VAL A 179 4.40 -16.06 -13.61
C VAL A 179 4.42 -17.54 -13.24
N LEU A 180 4.12 -18.40 -14.20
CA LEU A 180 4.23 -19.84 -14.06
C LEU A 180 5.53 -20.34 -14.68
N TYR A 181 6.43 -20.87 -13.88
CA TYR A 181 7.60 -21.59 -14.34
C TYR A 181 7.30 -23.08 -14.40
N ARG A 182 7.60 -23.72 -15.53
CA ARG A 182 7.37 -25.15 -15.71
C ARG A 182 8.61 -25.82 -16.28
N THR A 183 9.03 -26.92 -15.67
CA THR A 183 10.12 -27.75 -16.17
C THR A 183 9.77 -29.23 -16.06
N LYS A 184 10.52 -30.07 -16.76
CA LYS A 184 10.46 -31.52 -16.61
C LYS A 184 11.69 -32.00 -15.89
N VAL A 185 11.49 -32.85 -14.90
CA VAL A 185 12.58 -33.53 -14.18
C VAL A 185 12.64 -34.97 -14.66
N ALA A 186 13.84 -35.46 -14.94
CA ALA A 186 14.02 -36.85 -15.37
C ALA A 186 13.61 -37.83 -14.26
N ALA A 187 13.00 -38.96 -14.63
CA ALA A 187 12.47 -39.92 -13.67
C ALA A 187 13.55 -40.60 -12.80
N ASP A 188 14.79 -40.59 -13.26
CA ASP A 188 15.97 -41.13 -12.55
C ASP A 188 16.69 -40.09 -11.68
N THR A 189 16.12 -38.91 -11.55
CA THR A 189 16.69 -37.84 -10.73
C THR A 189 16.65 -38.23 -9.26
N THR A 190 17.82 -38.30 -8.63
CA THR A 190 17.98 -38.59 -7.19
C THR A 190 17.89 -37.34 -6.31
N ALA A 191 17.53 -36.20 -6.87
CA ALA A 191 17.41 -34.96 -6.14
C ALA A 191 16.24 -35.02 -5.14
N GLU A 192 16.55 -34.89 -3.85
CA GLU A 192 15.56 -34.94 -2.76
C GLU A 192 15.03 -33.55 -2.37
N ARG A 193 15.62 -32.49 -2.90
CA ARG A 193 15.32 -31.13 -2.50
C ARG A 193 15.28 -30.15 -3.67
N LEU A 194 14.16 -29.43 -3.79
CA LEU A 194 14.07 -28.22 -4.61
C LEU A 194 14.52 -27.01 -3.79
N LYS A 195 15.49 -26.25 -4.29
CA LYS A 195 15.90 -24.98 -3.71
C LYS A 195 15.53 -23.83 -4.63
N LEU A 196 14.70 -22.93 -4.14
CA LEU A 196 14.33 -21.71 -4.81
C LEU A 196 15.15 -20.55 -4.25
N ASN A 197 15.87 -19.84 -5.11
CA ASN A 197 16.69 -18.69 -4.73
C ASN A 197 16.02 -17.41 -5.17
N LYS A 198 16.18 -16.34 -4.39
CA LYS A 198 15.69 -14.99 -4.71
C LYS A 198 14.17 -14.95 -4.96
N VAL A 199 13.41 -15.75 -4.21
CA VAL A 199 11.95 -15.68 -4.26
C VAL A 199 11.50 -14.28 -3.82
N ARG A 200 10.63 -13.69 -4.62
CA ARG A 200 9.92 -12.43 -4.43
C ARG A 200 8.57 -12.59 -5.14
N ASP A 201 7.46 -12.59 -4.47
CA ASP A 201 7.14 -12.46 -3.06
C ASP A 201 6.63 -13.80 -2.50
N HIS A 202 5.64 -14.41 -3.16
CA HIS A 202 5.01 -15.66 -2.78
C HIS A 202 5.11 -16.70 -3.89
N VAL A 203 5.34 -17.95 -3.53
CA VAL A 203 5.46 -19.05 -4.49
C VAL A 203 4.63 -20.26 -4.06
N TRP A 204 3.99 -20.91 -5.02
CA TRP A 204 3.36 -22.21 -4.86
C TRP A 204 4.10 -23.24 -5.72
N VAL A 205 4.44 -24.38 -5.15
CA VAL A 205 5.15 -25.45 -5.84
C VAL A 205 4.21 -26.62 -6.11
N TYR A 206 4.26 -27.12 -7.33
CA TYR A 206 3.47 -28.28 -7.76
C TYR A 206 4.39 -29.33 -8.40
N ALA A 207 4.12 -30.61 -8.15
CA ALA A 207 4.69 -31.73 -8.88
C ALA A 207 3.55 -32.57 -9.47
N ASP A 208 3.57 -32.77 -10.79
CA ASP A 208 2.53 -33.49 -11.55
C ASP A 208 1.10 -32.99 -11.19
N GLY A 209 0.94 -31.68 -11.07
CA GLY A 209 -0.33 -31.03 -10.73
C GLY A 209 -0.75 -31.12 -9.26
N LYS A 210 0.05 -31.71 -8.39
CA LYS A 210 -0.21 -31.80 -6.95
C LYS A 210 0.59 -30.75 -6.21
N PRO A 211 -0.04 -29.98 -5.30
CA PRO A 211 0.67 -28.99 -4.50
C PRO A 211 1.65 -29.67 -3.54
N LEU A 212 2.84 -29.07 -3.41
CA LEU A 212 3.88 -29.50 -2.48
C LEU A 212 4.09 -28.51 -1.33
N GLY A 213 3.64 -27.26 -1.50
CA GLY A 213 3.77 -26.15 -0.56
C GLY A 213 3.69 -24.81 -1.24
#